data_f146bce1ade5ed44e0f77f6b5285482a
#
_entry.id   f146bce1ade5ed44e0f77f6b5285482a
#
_cell.length_a   1.000
_cell.length_b   1.000
_cell.length_c   1.000
_cell.angle_alpha   90.00
_cell.angle_beta   90.00
_cell.angle_gamma   90.00
#
_symmetry.space_group_name_H-M   'P 1'
#
loop_
_entity.id
_entity.type
_entity.pdbx_description
1 polymer ?
#
loop_
_entity_poly.entity_id
_entity_poly.type
_entity_poly.pdbx_seq_one_letter_code
_entity_poly.pdbx_strand_id
1 'polypeptide(L)'
;LKLPNARLGAGELLAILEVPAVLRRFELDDDEFNQLRVWVQETGIRWGLDDGYPVRFDLPPMSGNSWLFGLRRMLLGFAMGDGEPVAGILPYADSMGGQQGPLASILPYAEIEGQQGLALGKLAWFVDSLAEFLPRLQQAQPLAEWNACLLALLERFYLADEDEERQLQLIRSQLVEWQTRLGEARFEQPITADLLQDYLGSVLGESRSSQRFLAGQVNFCTLMPMRSIPFKQVCLLGMNDGVYPRTLAPMGFDLMAVASRRGDRSRRDDDRYLFLEALLSAQQGLYISYQGFSAQDNSDKVPSVLLAELIDYVRQGFVLAGDESLDDETSGKCLLNHLMVAHPLTPYSR
;
A
#
# COMPACT_ATOMS: atom_id res chain seq x y z
N LEU A 1 -2.43 11.44 -3.79
CA LEU A 1 -1.14 12.01 -4.22
C LEU A 1 -0.66 11.47 -5.58
N LYS A 2 -1.03 10.25 -5.99
CA LYS A 2 -0.72 9.70 -7.33
C LYS A 2 -1.55 10.33 -8.45
N LEU A 3 -2.73 10.86 -8.14
CA LEU A 3 -3.69 11.39 -9.12
C LEU A 3 -3.14 12.50 -10.04
N PRO A 4 -2.24 13.40 -9.60
CA PRO A 4 -1.67 14.42 -10.48
C PRO A 4 -1.03 13.86 -11.77
N ASN A 5 -0.40 12.70 -11.67
CA ASN A 5 0.29 12.05 -12.78
C ASN A 5 -0.50 10.86 -13.36
N ALA A 6 -1.67 10.56 -12.79
CA ALA A 6 -2.53 9.48 -13.24
C ALA A 6 -3.41 9.92 -14.42
N ARG A 7 -3.86 8.94 -15.17
CA ARG A 7 -4.82 9.16 -16.27
C ARG A 7 -6.26 9.34 -15.80
N LEU A 8 -6.54 9.25 -14.50
CA LEU A 8 -7.88 9.27 -13.91
C LEU A 8 -8.78 8.20 -14.54
N GLY A 9 -8.28 6.97 -14.63
CA GLY A 9 -9.00 5.84 -15.18
C GLY A 9 -10.29 5.56 -14.38
N ALA A 10 -11.34 5.09 -15.07
CA ALA A 10 -12.61 4.78 -14.42
C ALA A 10 -12.43 3.81 -13.23
N GLY A 11 -11.64 2.73 -13.42
CA GLY A 11 -11.34 1.77 -12.36
C GLY A 11 -10.54 2.36 -11.19
N GLU A 12 -9.61 3.29 -11.48
CA GLU A 12 -8.81 3.95 -10.43
C GLU A 12 -9.69 4.83 -9.53
N LEU A 13 -10.56 5.65 -10.11
CA LEU A 13 -11.43 6.54 -9.34
C LEU A 13 -12.54 5.77 -8.62
N LEU A 14 -13.10 4.73 -9.23
CA LEU A 14 -14.05 3.84 -8.55
C LEU A 14 -13.40 3.12 -7.36
N ALA A 15 -12.15 2.68 -7.47
CA ALA A 15 -11.43 2.08 -6.34
C ALA A 15 -11.17 3.07 -5.19
N ILE A 16 -11.02 4.37 -5.47
CA ILE A 16 -10.97 5.40 -4.44
C ILE A 16 -12.35 5.59 -3.79
N LEU A 17 -13.40 5.65 -4.61
CA LEU A 17 -14.76 5.82 -4.13
C LEU A 17 -15.24 4.62 -3.29
N GLU A 18 -14.79 3.39 -3.59
CA GLU A 18 -15.10 2.15 -2.87
C GLU A 18 -14.53 2.09 -1.44
N VAL A 19 -13.59 2.98 -1.09
CA VAL A 19 -13.05 3.05 0.28
C VAL A 19 -14.18 3.41 1.25
N PRO A 20 -14.42 2.62 2.33
CA PRO A 20 -15.59 2.81 3.20
C PRO A 20 -15.74 4.24 3.77
N ALA A 21 -14.63 4.87 4.17
CA ALA A 21 -14.65 6.25 4.65
C ALA A 21 -15.01 7.26 3.56
N VAL A 22 -14.73 6.95 2.29
CA VAL A 22 -15.08 7.78 1.13
C VAL A 22 -16.55 7.56 0.76
N LEU A 23 -17.03 6.32 0.72
CA LEU A 23 -18.46 6.02 0.51
C LEU A 23 -19.32 6.76 1.52
N ARG A 24 -18.99 6.69 2.81
CA ARG A 24 -19.71 7.41 3.86
C ARG A 24 -19.67 8.93 3.66
N ARG A 25 -18.54 9.47 3.22
CA ARG A 25 -18.39 10.92 2.98
C ARG A 25 -19.28 11.43 1.89
N PHE A 26 -19.46 10.65 0.84
CA PHE A 26 -20.36 10.97 -0.28
C PHE A 26 -21.75 10.36 -0.13
N GLU A 27 -22.05 9.82 1.08
CA GLU A 27 -23.37 9.28 1.44
C GLU A 27 -23.86 8.15 0.53
N LEU A 28 -22.92 7.39 -0.05
CA LEU A 28 -23.19 6.25 -0.92
C LEU A 28 -23.30 4.97 -0.09
N ASP A 29 -24.32 4.17 -0.38
CA ASP A 29 -24.37 2.78 0.07
C ASP A 29 -23.81 1.81 -0.99
N ASP A 30 -23.73 0.53 -0.62
CA ASP A 30 -23.15 -0.50 -1.51
C ASP A 30 -23.99 -0.73 -2.78
N ASP A 31 -25.32 -0.62 -2.69
CA ASP A 31 -26.22 -0.80 -3.82
C ASP A 31 -26.10 0.39 -4.80
N GLU A 32 -26.10 1.61 -4.28
CA GLU A 32 -25.86 2.82 -5.07
C GLU A 32 -24.48 2.77 -5.74
N PHE A 33 -23.43 2.36 -5.02
CA PHE A 33 -22.08 2.22 -5.59
C PHE A 33 -22.03 1.19 -6.72
N ASN A 34 -22.65 0.03 -6.55
CA ASN A 34 -22.73 -0.97 -7.61
C ASN A 34 -23.48 -0.44 -8.84
N GLN A 35 -24.54 0.32 -8.63
CA GLN A 35 -25.27 0.97 -9.71
C GLN A 35 -24.41 2.00 -10.44
N LEU A 36 -23.65 2.82 -9.71
CA LEU A 36 -22.70 3.78 -10.30
C LEU A 36 -21.64 3.10 -11.17
N ARG A 37 -21.16 1.92 -10.78
CA ARG A 37 -20.20 1.14 -11.59
C ARG A 37 -20.79 0.77 -12.95
N VAL A 38 -22.06 0.36 -12.98
CA VAL A 38 -22.79 0.04 -14.23
C VAL A 38 -22.90 1.30 -15.10
N TRP A 39 -23.36 2.41 -14.53
CA TRP A 39 -23.51 3.66 -15.29
C TRP A 39 -22.21 4.20 -15.84
N VAL A 40 -21.13 4.15 -15.07
CA VAL A 40 -19.78 4.54 -15.53
C VAL A 40 -19.35 3.72 -16.74
N GLN A 41 -19.63 2.42 -16.74
CA GLN A 41 -19.31 1.52 -17.84
C GLN A 41 -20.16 1.81 -19.09
N GLU A 42 -21.48 1.94 -18.93
CA GLU A 42 -22.46 2.11 -20.02
C GLU A 42 -22.39 3.50 -20.65
N THR A 43 -22.11 4.52 -19.87
CA THR A 43 -21.87 5.87 -20.40
C THR A 43 -20.53 6.02 -21.12
N GLY A 44 -19.68 4.99 -21.03
CA GLY A 44 -18.40 4.95 -21.75
C GLY A 44 -17.30 5.79 -21.11
N ILE A 45 -17.40 6.12 -19.82
CA ILE A 45 -16.30 6.76 -19.09
C ILE A 45 -15.11 5.82 -19.07
N ARG A 46 -13.94 6.30 -19.54
CA ARG A 46 -12.69 5.53 -19.59
C ARG A 46 -11.60 6.17 -18.78
N TRP A 47 -11.29 7.43 -19.05
CA TRP A 47 -10.20 8.15 -18.41
C TRP A 47 -10.30 9.66 -18.66
N GLY A 48 -9.54 10.43 -17.87
CA GLY A 48 -9.48 11.89 -18.01
C GLY A 48 -10.67 12.61 -17.39
N LEU A 49 -10.41 13.79 -16.85
CA LEU A 49 -11.45 14.59 -16.20
C LEU A 49 -12.40 15.20 -17.24
N ASP A 50 -11.84 15.85 -18.25
CA ASP A 50 -12.54 16.59 -19.31
C ASP A 50 -11.84 16.42 -20.67
N ASP A 51 -12.33 17.13 -21.67
CA ASP A 51 -11.85 17.12 -23.05
C ASP A 51 -10.40 17.65 -23.19
N GLY A 52 -9.96 18.57 -22.32
CA GLY A 52 -8.61 19.12 -22.29
C GLY A 52 -7.61 18.25 -21.54
N TYR A 53 -8.07 17.31 -20.73
CA TYR A 53 -7.19 16.48 -19.89
C TYR A 53 -6.14 15.66 -20.67
N PRO A 54 -6.44 15.10 -21.87
CA PRO A 54 -5.47 14.37 -22.68
C PRO A 54 -4.24 15.17 -23.10
N VAL A 55 -4.37 16.49 -23.25
CA VAL A 55 -3.26 17.38 -23.66
C VAL A 55 -2.06 17.27 -22.70
N ARG A 56 -2.29 16.94 -21.45
CA ARG A 56 -1.25 16.72 -20.43
C ARG A 56 -0.36 15.49 -20.71
N PHE A 57 -0.79 14.63 -21.60
CA PHE A 57 -0.08 13.42 -22.04
C PHE A 57 0.34 13.50 -23.51
N ASP A 58 0.50 14.72 -24.02
CA ASP A 58 0.86 14.99 -25.42
C ASP A 58 -0.13 14.39 -26.44
N LEU A 59 -1.40 14.26 -26.03
CA LEU A 59 -2.50 13.77 -26.87
C LEU A 59 -3.40 14.93 -27.28
N PRO A 60 -4.07 14.83 -28.44
CA PRO A 60 -5.04 15.86 -28.84
C PRO A 60 -6.23 15.89 -27.86
N PRO A 61 -6.93 17.05 -27.75
CA PRO A 61 -8.17 17.12 -26.97
C PRO A 61 -9.18 16.08 -27.49
N MET A 62 -9.88 15.41 -26.54
CA MET A 62 -10.84 14.37 -26.86
C MET A 62 -12.16 14.68 -26.15
N SER A 63 -13.24 14.85 -26.91
CA SER A 63 -14.56 15.21 -26.37
C SER A 63 -15.32 14.04 -25.73
N GLY A 64 -14.86 12.80 -25.93
CA GLY A 64 -15.55 11.61 -25.44
C GLY A 64 -14.78 10.87 -24.35
N ASN A 65 -15.49 10.00 -23.66
CA ASN A 65 -14.96 9.03 -22.68
C ASN A 65 -14.34 9.64 -21.40
N SER A 66 -14.46 10.96 -21.19
CA SER A 66 -14.04 11.61 -19.93
C SER A 66 -15.12 11.52 -18.85
N TRP A 67 -14.74 11.79 -17.59
CA TRP A 67 -15.67 11.83 -16.48
C TRP A 67 -16.75 12.88 -16.66
N LEU A 68 -16.40 14.11 -17.03
CA LEU A 68 -17.38 15.15 -17.27
C LEU A 68 -18.27 14.86 -18.49
N PHE A 69 -17.75 14.21 -19.52
CA PHE A 69 -18.57 13.78 -20.64
C PHE A 69 -19.62 12.75 -20.23
N GLY A 70 -19.24 11.71 -19.49
CA GLY A 70 -20.19 10.71 -19.02
C GLY A 70 -21.20 11.27 -18.02
N LEU A 71 -20.78 12.14 -17.10
CA LEU A 71 -21.70 12.84 -16.20
C LEU A 71 -22.72 13.70 -16.97
N ARG A 72 -22.30 14.43 -18.00
CA ARG A 72 -23.22 15.19 -18.87
C ARG A 72 -24.25 14.29 -19.55
N ARG A 73 -23.82 13.11 -20.02
CA ARG A 73 -24.74 12.11 -20.59
C ARG A 73 -25.79 11.66 -19.58
N MET A 74 -25.37 11.32 -18.37
CA MET A 74 -26.26 10.89 -17.28
C MET A 74 -27.20 11.99 -16.82
N LEU A 75 -26.70 13.20 -16.62
CA LEU A 75 -27.52 14.36 -16.21
C LEU A 75 -28.52 14.77 -17.27
N LEU A 76 -28.13 14.75 -18.55
CA LEU A 76 -29.07 15.03 -19.65
C LEU A 76 -30.16 13.97 -19.74
N GLY A 77 -29.79 12.67 -19.62
CA GLY A 77 -30.78 11.59 -19.63
C GLY A 77 -31.80 11.70 -18.47
N PHE A 78 -31.28 11.96 -17.27
CA PHE A 78 -32.14 12.19 -16.09
C PHE A 78 -33.07 13.42 -16.24
N ALA A 79 -32.57 14.51 -16.84
CA ALA A 79 -33.35 15.73 -17.02
C ALA A 79 -34.39 15.66 -18.15
N MET A 80 -34.09 14.92 -19.22
CA MET A 80 -34.92 14.85 -20.40
C MET A 80 -35.94 13.69 -20.38
N GLY A 81 -35.63 12.62 -19.63
CA GLY A 81 -36.45 11.38 -19.67
C GLY A 81 -36.56 10.79 -21.09
N ASP A 82 -37.52 9.90 -21.27
CA ASP A 82 -37.67 9.14 -22.53
C ASP A 82 -38.38 9.89 -23.69
N GLY A 83 -38.60 11.19 -23.60
CA GLY A 83 -39.68 11.50 -24.52
C GLY A 83 -39.64 12.78 -25.31
N GLU A 84 -39.26 13.94 -24.90
CA GLU A 84 -39.37 15.12 -25.75
C GLU A 84 -38.08 15.99 -25.78
N PRO A 85 -37.81 16.60 -26.92
CA PRO A 85 -36.66 17.51 -27.03
C PRO A 85 -36.84 18.69 -26.07
N VAL A 86 -35.93 18.84 -25.12
CA VAL A 86 -35.87 20.01 -24.26
C VAL A 86 -34.88 21.00 -24.85
N ALA A 87 -35.33 22.22 -25.10
CA ALA A 87 -34.55 23.33 -25.60
C ALA A 87 -33.73 23.06 -26.89
N GLY A 88 -34.29 22.26 -27.81
CA GLY A 88 -33.67 21.97 -29.10
C GLY A 88 -32.60 20.87 -29.08
N ILE A 89 -32.48 20.14 -27.99
CA ILE A 89 -31.66 18.92 -27.90
C ILE A 89 -32.56 17.75 -28.29
N LEU A 90 -32.26 17.09 -29.41
CA LEU A 90 -33.02 15.97 -29.94
C LEU A 90 -32.55 14.63 -29.35
N PRO A 91 -33.46 13.66 -29.11
CA PRO A 91 -33.09 12.27 -28.92
C PRO A 91 -32.27 11.76 -30.11
N TYR A 92 -31.43 10.78 -29.91
CA TYR A 92 -30.39 10.29 -30.85
C TYR A 92 -30.89 10.03 -32.28
N ALA A 93 -32.10 9.62 -32.48
CA ALA A 93 -32.63 9.27 -33.79
C ALA A 93 -32.68 10.44 -34.79
N ASP A 94 -32.81 11.68 -34.30
CA ASP A 94 -32.98 12.88 -35.14
C ASP A 94 -31.75 13.80 -35.23
N SER A 95 -30.68 13.49 -34.52
CA SER A 95 -29.47 14.35 -34.44
C SER A 95 -28.54 14.27 -35.66
N MET A 96 -28.90 13.51 -36.70
CA MET A 96 -28.14 13.44 -37.96
C MET A 96 -28.32 14.65 -38.89
N GLY A 97 -29.15 15.60 -38.53
CA GLY A 97 -29.52 16.77 -39.34
C GLY A 97 -29.21 18.12 -38.69
N GLY A 98 -27.94 18.38 -38.43
CA GLY A 98 -27.34 19.70 -38.46
C GLY A 98 -27.87 20.83 -37.64
N GLN A 99 -27.60 20.89 -36.31
CA GLN A 99 -27.28 22.16 -35.65
C GLN A 99 -26.22 21.94 -34.53
N GLN A 100 -25.11 22.63 -34.65
CA GLN A 100 -23.92 22.49 -33.84
C GLN A 100 -23.97 23.44 -32.62
N GLY A 101 -24.53 22.96 -31.49
CA GLY A 101 -24.28 23.54 -30.17
C GLY A 101 -23.37 22.60 -29.35
N PRO A 102 -22.66 23.10 -28.33
CA PRO A 102 -21.76 22.27 -27.52
C PRO A 102 -22.42 21.08 -26.80
N LEU A 103 -23.74 21.04 -26.73
CA LEU A 103 -24.55 19.93 -26.19
C LEU A 103 -25.21 19.07 -27.28
N ALA A 104 -25.29 19.53 -28.53
CA ALA A 104 -25.99 18.84 -29.64
C ALA A 104 -25.34 17.51 -30.06
N SER A 105 -24.09 17.24 -29.62
CA SER A 105 -23.33 16.01 -29.91
C SER A 105 -23.32 15.00 -28.75
N ILE A 106 -24.02 15.28 -27.63
CA ILE A 106 -24.01 14.43 -26.47
C ILE A 106 -25.25 13.56 -26.44
N LEU A 107 -25.11 12.24 -26.59
CA LEU A 107 -26.20 11.28 -26.47
C LEU A 107 -26.59 11.14 -25.01
N PRO A 108 -27.82 11.48 -24.60
CA PRO A 108 -28.32 11.27 -23.25
C PRO A 108 -28.31 9.79 -22.86
N TYR A 109 -28.12 9.52 -21.58
CA TYR A 109 -28.20 8.19 -20.99
C TYR A 109 -29.50 8.12 -20.15
N ALA A 110 -30.52 7.48 -20.66
CA ALA A 110 -31.93 7.56 -20.16
C ALA A 110 -32.27 6.52 -19.07
N GLU A 111 -31.34 5.66 -18.67
CA GLU A 111 -31.60 4.57 -17.72
C GLU A 111 -31.66 5.03 -16.23
N ILE A 112 -31.60 6.34 -15.98
CA ILE A 112 -31.58 6.89 -14.61
C ILE A 112 -32.91 7.56 -14.33
N GLU A 113 -33.70 6.99 -13.42
CA GLU A 113 -35.04 7.48 -13.10
C GLU A 113 -35.25 7.71 -11.59
N GLY A 114 -36.15 8.60 -11.25
CA GLY A 114 -36.68 8.78 -9.91
C GLY A 114 -35.59 9.02 -8.85
N GLN A 115 -35.57 8.18 -7.80
CA GLN A 115 -34.63 8.32 -6.69
C GLN A 115 -33.17 8.03 -7.07
N GLN A 116 -32.92 7.34 -8.17
CA GLN A 116 -31.57 7.08 -8.68
C GLN A 116 -30.81 8.37 -9.03
N GLY A 117 -31.53 9.46 -9.31
CA GLY A 117 -30.93 10.79 -9.48
C GLY A 117 -30.17 11.29 -8.28
N LEU A 118 -30.46 10.80 -7.06
CA LEU A 118 -29.67 11.12 -5.86
C LEU A 118 -28.26 10.52 -5.94
N ALA A 119 -28.14 9.24 -6.32
CA ALA A 119 -26.85 8.59 -6.52
C ALA A 119 -26.02 9.29 -7.61
N LEU A 120 -26.65 9.72 -8.70
CA LEU A 120 -25.98 10.55 -9.73
C LEU A 120 -25.46 11.87 -9.16
N GLY A 121 -26.25 12.55 -8.31
CA GLY A 121 -25.81 13.78 -7.62
C GLY A 121 -24.59 13.55 -6.73
N LYS A 122 -24.53 12.41 -6.01
CA LYS A 122 -23.41 12.01 -5.17
C LYS A 122 -22.16 11.73 -6.01
N LEU A 123 -22.29 11.06 -7.15
CA LEU A 123 -21.18 10.86 -8.10
C LEU A 123 -20.67 12.19 -8.67
N ALA A 124 -21.58 13.08 -9.06
CA ALA A 124 -21.20 14.41 -9.54
C ALA A 124 -20.41 15.18 -8.47
N TRP A 125 -20.89 15.17 -7.23
CA TRP A 125 -20.17 15.79 -6.10
C TRP A 125 -18.78 15.22 -5.89
N PHE A 126 -18.59 13.90 -6.01
CA PHE A 126 -17.27 13.26 -5.94
C PHE A 126 -16.34 13.75 -7.05
N VAL A 127 -16.81 13.75 -8.30
CA VAL A 127 -16.01 14.19 -9.46
C VAL A 127 -15.70 15.69 -9.38
N ASP A 128 -16.64 16.52 -8.99
CA ASP A 128 -16.42 17.96 -8.79
C ASP A 128 -15.40 18.22 -7.68
N SER A 129 -15.45 17.46 -6.58
CA SER A 129 -14.45 17.54 -5.52
C SER A 129 -13.05 17.18 -6.03
N LEU A 130 -12.93 16.16 -6.89
CA LEU A 130 -11.65 15.83 -7.53
C LEU A 130 -11.18 16.94 -8.48
N ALA A 131 -12.08 17.51 -9.26
CA ALA A 131 -11.75 18.62 -10.16
C ALA A 131 -11.24 19.87 -9.42
N GLU A 132 -11.75 20.14 -8.22
CA GLU A 132 -11.30 21.24 -7.35
C GLU A 132 -9.88 21.02 -6.82
N PHE A 133 -9.56 19.79 -6.38
CA PHE A 133 -8.27 19.50 -5.75
C PHE A 133 -7.15 19.19 -6.75
N LEU A 134 -7.46 18.64 -7.91
CA LEU A 134 -6.48 18.19 -8.89
C LEU A 134 -5.47 19.28 -9.29
N PRO A 135 -5.86 20.53 -9.61
CA PRO A 135 -4.92 21.60 -9.95
C PRO A 135 -3.95 21.95 -8.81
N ARG A 136 -4.42 21.89 -7.55
CA ARG A 136 -3.60 22.13 -6.37
C ARG A 136 -2.54 21.05 -6.18
N LEU A 137 -2.91 19.80 -6.40
CA LEU A 137 -2.00 18.65 -6.29
C LEU A 137 -0.95 18.63 -7.41
N GLN A 138 -1.20 19.29 -8.54
CA GLN A 138 -0.29 19.33 -9.69
C GLN A 138 0.82 20.37 -9.56
N GLN A 139 0.65 21.36 -8.72
CA GLN A 139 1.61 22.44 -8.56
C GLN A 139 2.62 22.11 -7.46
N ALA A 140 3.89 22.42 -7.74
CA ALA A 140 4.88 22.43 -6.68
C ALA A 140 4.57 23.61 -5.75
N GLN A 141 4.49 23.35 -4.45
CA GLN A 141 4.10 24.35 -3.45
C GLN A 141 4.92 24.21 -2.17
N PRO A 142 5.03 25.27 -1.35
CA PRO A 142 5.68 25.19 -0.05
C PRO A 142 4.97 24.21 0.88
N LEU A 143 5.69 23.67 1.86
CA LEU A 143 5.14 22.67 2.77
C LEU A 143 3.92 23.12 3.55
N ALA A 144 3.88 24.40 3.95
CA ALA A 144 2.73 24.96 4.66
C ALA A 144 1.44 24.89 3.82
N GLU A 145 1.54 25.13 2.52
CA GLU A 145 0.44 25.00 1.58
C GLU A 145 0.05 23.55 1.35
N TRP A 146 1.05 22.64 1.28
CA TRP A 146 0.80 21.19 1.23
C TRP A 146 0.04 20.69 2.45
N ASN A 147 0.42 21.11 3.66
CA ASN A 147 -0.30 20.75 4.87
C ASN A 147 -1.75 21.20 4.84
N ALA A 148 -2.01 22.45 4.47
CA ALA A 148 -3.37 22.97 4.35
C ALA A 148 -4.16 22.20 3.26
N CYS A 149 -3.54 21.92 2.12
CA CYS A 149 -4.15 21.18 1.03
C CYS A 149 -4.49 19.74 1.44
N LEU A 150 -3.58 19.03 2.11
CA LEU A 150 -3.80 17.63 2.54
C LEU A 150 -4.85 17.53 3.64
N LEU A 151 -4.86 18.45 4.62
CA LEU A 151 -5.90 18.49 5.64
C LEU A 151 -7.26 18.74 5.02
N ALA A 152 -7.38 19.73 4.11
CA ALA A 152 -8.62 19.99 3.38
C ALA A 152 -9.06 18.79 2.51
N LEU A 153 -8.12 18.07 1.90
CA LEU A 153 -8.40 16.86 1.14
C LEU A 153 -8.94 15.75 2.04
N LEU A 154 -8.34 15.52 3.22
CA LEU A 154 -8.85 14.54 4.18
C LEU A 154 -10.27 14.89 4.64
N GLU A 155 -10.55 16.14 4.94
CA GLU A 155 -11.89 16.60 5.33
C GLU A 155 -12.92 16.50 4.20
N ARG A 156 -12.49 16.72 2.96
CA ARG A 156 -13.39 16.67 1.79
C ARG A 156 -13.75 15.25 1.38
N PHE A 157 -12.80 14.29 1.50
CA PHE A 157 -12.97 12.95 0.95
C PHE A 157 -13.22 11.85 1.97
N TYR A 158 -12.96 12.09 3.26
CA TYR A 158 -13.05 11.05 4.28
C TYR A 158 -14.05 11.41 5.37
N LEU A 159 -14.93 10.46 5.68
CA LEU A 159 -15.76 10.44 6.89
C LEU A 159 -15.41 9.17 7.65
N ALA A 160 -14.46 9.29 8.59
CA ALA A 160 -13.90 8.18 9.34
C ALA A 160 -14.83 7.72 10.46
N ASP A 161 -14.81 6.42 10.77
CA ASP A 161 -15.31 5.88 12.03
C ASP A 161 -14.25 6.01 13.15
N GLU A 162 -14.52 5.47 14.35
CA GLU A 162 -13.62 5.60 15.50
C GLU A 162 -12.26 4.93 15.27
N ASP A 163 -12.20 3.81 14.55
CA ASP A 163 -10.96 3.08 14.27
C ASP A 163 -10.14 3.77 13.18
N GLU A 164 -10.80 4.25 12.14
CA GLU A 164 -10.20 5.00 11.04
C GLU A 164 -9.72 6.39 11.50
N GLU A 165 -10.44 7.05 12.43
CA GLU A 165 -10.03 8.36 12.96
C GLU A 165 -8.67 8.27 13.67
N ARG A 166 -8.37 7.16 14.34
CA ARG A 166 -7.03 6.93 14.89
C ARG A 166 -5.94 6.89 13.81
N GLN A 167 -6.27 6.31 12.64
CA GLN A 167 -5.34 6.29 11.51
C GLN A 167 -5.19 7.68 10.87
N LEU A 168 -6.27 8.43 10.72
CA LEU A 168 -6.21 9.81 10.25
C LEU A 168 -5.42 10.71 11.19
N GLN A 169 -5.55 10.50 12.50
CA GLN A 169 -4.78 11.24 13.50
C GLN A 169 -3.28 10.99 13.39
N LEU A 170 -2.86 9.76 13.04
CA LEU A 170 -1.45 9.47 12.74
C LEU A 170 -0.96 10.27 11.53
N ILE A 171 -1.76 10.36 10.46
CA ILE A 171 -1.41 11.15 9.28
C ILE A 171 -1.30 12.62 9.65
N ARG A 172 -2.28 13.17 10.38
CA ARG A 172 -2.26 14.57 10.84
C ARG A 172 -1.03 14.86 11.71
N SER A 173 -0.70 13.98 12.64
CA SER A 173 0.47 14.16 13.52
C SER A 173 1.79 14.14 12.72
N GLN A 174 1.91 13.29 11.71
CA GLN A 174 3.09 13.24 10.85
C GLN A 174 3.23 14.52 10.00
N LEU A 175 2.13 15.08 9.51
CA LEU A 175 2.15 16.33 8.78
C LEU A 175 2.62 17.50 9.66
N VAL A 176 2.17 17.56 10.93
CA VAL A 176 2.59 18.56 11.90
C VAL A 176 4.07 18.38 12.25
N GLU A 177 4.51 17.17 12.52
CA GLU A 177 5.91 16.86 12.83
C GLU A 177 6.83 17.25 11.66
N TRP A 178 6.44 16.94 10.45
CA TRP A 178 7.19 17.29 9.26
C TRP A 178 7.30 18.80 9.08
N GLN A 179 6.20 19.53 9.27
CA GLN A 179 6.21 20.99 9.22
C GLN A 179 7.19 21.59 10.26
N THR A 180 7.22 21.04 11.46
CA THR A 180 8.13 21.47 12.52
C THR A 180 9.59 21.25 12.12
N ARG A 181 9.94 20.04 11.65
CA ARG A 181 11.30 19.71 11.21
C ARG A 181 11.82 20.59 10.07
N LEU A 182 10.97 20.85 9.07
CA LEU A 182 11.36 21.69 7.94
C LEU A 182 11.41 23.18 8.32
N GLY A 183 10.58 23.61 9.28
CA GLY A 183 10.67 24.93 9.89
C GLY A 183 12.01 25.14 10.60
N GLU A 184 12.48 24.17 11.39
CA GLU A 184 13.80 24.16 12.01
C GLU A 184 14.94 24.20 10.97
N ALA A 185 14.78 23.46 9.87
CA ALA A 185 15.73 23.47 8.76
C ALA A 185 15.66 24.73 7.88
N ARG A 186 14.70 25.63 8.11
CA ARG A 186 14.42 26.82 7.27
C ARG A 186 14.25 26.48 5.79
N PHE A 187 13.60 25.35 5.50
CA PHE A 187 13.37 24.91 4.13
C PHE A 187 12.06 25.48 3.63
N GLU A 188 12.13 26.40 2.65
CA GLU A 188 10.98 27.10 2.07
C GLU A 188 10.76 26.79 0.59
N GLN A 189 11.59 25.93 0.00
CA GLN A 189 11.46 25.61 -1.41
C GLN A 189 10.17 24.85 -1.70
N PRO A 190 9.50 25.12 -2.84
CA PRO A 190 8.34 24.37 -3.26
C PRO A 190 8.73 22.91 -3.59
N ILE A 191 7.91 21.97 -3.16
CA ILE A 191 8.07 20.53 -3.40
C ILE A 191 6.91 20.00 -4.23
N THR A 192 7.16 18.93 -4.97
CA THR A 192 6.15 18.26 -5.81
C THR A 192 5.36 17.22 -5.03
N ALA A 193 4.19 16.82 -5.54
CA ALA A 193 3.37 15.75 -4.97
C ALA A 193 4.12 14.41 -4.88
N ASP A 194 4.99 14.11 -5.86
CA ASP A 194 5.76 12.85 -5.88
C ASP A 194 6.73 12.76 -4.70
N LEU A 195 7.48 13.84 -4.44
CA LEU A 195 8.38 13.90 -3.29
C LEU A 195 7.63 13.75 -1.96
N LEU A 196 6.46 14.41 -1.86
CA LEU A 196 5.58 14.28 -0.70
C LEU A 196 5.05 12.85 -0.53
N GLN A 197 4.67 12.21 -1.63
CA GLN A 197 4.21 10.81 -1.63
C GLN A 197 5.29 9.85 -1.15
N ASP A 198 6.51 9.98 -1.65
CA ASP A 198 7.63 9.13 -1.26
C ASP A 198 7.96 9.29 0.23
N TYR A 199 7.98 10.53 0.71
CA TYR A 199 8.19 10.81 2.14
C TYR A 199 7.10 10.18 3.01
N LEU A 200 5.82 10.45 2.73
CA LEU A 200 4.72 9.91 3.51
C LEU A 200 4.66 8.37 3.39
N GLY A 201 4.97 7.81 2.23
CA GLY A 201 5.05 6.38 2.02
C GLY A 201 6.08 5.70 2.92
N SER A 202 7.27 6.29 3.07
CA SER A 202 8.32 5.77 3.94
C SER A 202 7.93 5.87 5.43
N VAL A 203 7.47 7.03 5.87
CA VAL A 203 7.15 7.28 7.29
C VAL A 203 5.93 6.48 7.76
N LEU A 204 4.86 6.44 6.97
CA LEU A 204 3.65 5.68 7.31
C LEU A 204 3.86 4.16 7.17
N GLY A 205 4.77 3.73 6.29
CA GLY A 205 5.15 2.32 6.14
C GLY A 205 5.88 1.78 7.37
N GLU A 206 6.80 2.55 7.95
CA GLU A 206 7.56 2.17 9.13
C GLU A 206 6.70 2.12 10.41
N SER A 207 5.71 2.99 10.53
CA SER A 207 4.86 3.09 11.71
C SER A 207 3.96 1.86 11.97
N ARG A 208 3.67 1.04 10.95
CA ARG A 208 2.77 -0.11 11.08
C ARG A 208 3.34 -1.27 11.91
N SER A 209 4.65 -1.36 12.07
CA SER A 209 5.33 -2.52 12.68
C SER A 209 5.40 -2.44 14.22
N SER A 210 5.37 -1.25 14.83
CA SER A 210 5.67 -1.12 16.28
C SER A 210 4.46 -1.08 17.21
N GLN A 211 3.26 -0.82 16.71
CA GLN A 211 2.10 -0.53 17.58
C GLN A 211 1.35 -1.75 18.16
N ARG A 212 1.68 -2.97 17.73
CA ARG A 212 0.97 -4.20 18.19
C ARG A 212 1.84 -5.19 18.95
N PHE A 213 3.05 -4.79 19.34
CA PHE A 213 3.92 -5.66 20.14
C PHE A 213 3.34 -5.87 21.55
N LEU A 214 3.22 -7.12 21.98
CA LEU A 214 2.59 -7.56 23.24
C LEU A 214 1.08 -7.29 23.38
N ALA A 215 0.37 -7.03 22.29
CA ALA A 215 -1.08 -6.84 22.33
C ALA A 215 -1.90 -8.14 22.33
N GLY A 216 -1.29 -9.30 22.10
CA GLY A 216 -1.95 -10.60 22.02
C GLY A 216 -1.08 -11.76 22.48
N GLN A 217 -1.66 -12.97 22.43
CA GLN A 217 -0.94 -14.21 22.82
C GLN A 217 0.14 -14.59 21.80
N VAL A 218 -0.04 -14.25 20.53
CA VAL A 218 0.94 -14.44 19.45
C VAL A 218 1.43 -13.09 18.95
N ASN A 219 2.74 -12.88 18.98
CA ASN A 219 3.37 -11.64 18.58
C ASN A 219 4.23 -11.86 17.35
N PHE A 220 4.02 -11.05 16.32
CA PHE A 220 4.86 -10.99 15.12
C PHE A 220 5.70 -9.71 15.19
N CYS A 221 7.00 -9.85 15.20
CA CYS A 221 7.91 -8.71 15.31
C CYS A 221 9.28 -9.01 14.70
N THR A 222 10.10 -7.98 14.54
CA THR A 222 11.51 -8.14 14.25
C THR A 222 12.25 -8.55 15.53
N LEU A 223 13.50 -9.01 15.43
CA LEU A 223 14.29 -9.46 16.58
C LEU A 223 14.57 -8.37 17.63
N MET A 224 14.59 -7.09 17.20
CA MET A 224 14.95 -5.98 18.08
C MET A 224 13.98 -5.76 19.26
N PRO A 225 12.63 -5.77 19.08
CA PRO A 225 11.68 -5.63 20.19
C PRO A 225 11.69 -6.82 21.16
N MET A 226 12.22 -7.97 20.77
CA MET A 226 12.24 -9.20 21.58
C MET A 226 13.37 -9.26 22.60
N ARG A 227 14.24 -8.26 22.66
CA ARG A 227 15.41 -8.27 23.54
C ARG A 227 15.04 -8.43 25.01
N SER A 228 15.66 -9.42 25.62
CA SER A 228 15.52 -9.69 27.07
C SER A 228 14.08 -9.98 27.56
N ILE A 229 13.15 -10.28 26.65
CA ILE A 229 11.76 -10.66 27.03
C ILE A 229 11.65 -12.18 26.90
N PRO A 230 11.31 -12.91 27.98
CA PRO A 230 11.15 -14.35 27.90
C PRO A 230 9.79 -14.72 27.24
N PHE A 231 9.83 -15.67 26.32
CA PHE A 231 8.65 -16.26 25.68
C PHE A 231 8.62 -17.77 25.88
N LYS A 232 7.44 -18.37 25.99
CA LYS A 232 7.31 -19.82 26.05
C LYS A 232 7.82 -20.49 24.76
N GLN A 233 7.43 -19.94 23.62
CA GLN A 233 7.80 -20.42 22.30
C GLN A 233 8.38 -19.26 21.50
N VAL A 234 9.50 -19.46 20.82
CA VAL A 234 10.11 -18.52 19.89
C VAL A 234 10.18 -19.17 18.52
N CYS A 235 9.67 -18.49 17.49
CA CYS A 235 9.70 -18.94 16.11
C CYS A 235 10.52 -17.94 15.27
N LEU A 236 11.70 -18.34 14.81
CA LEU A 236 12.54 -17.56 13.92
C LEU A 236 12.29 -18.00 12.48
N LEU A 237 11.67 -17.13 11.69
CA LEU A 237 11.26 -17.45 10.32
C LEU A 237 12.20 -16.80 9.30
N GLY A 238 12.52 -17.54 8.25
CA GLY A 238 13.27 -17.01 7.12
C GLY A 238 14.77 -16.80 7.40
N MET A 239 15.38 -17.68 8.17
CA MET A 239 16.82 -17.64 8.50
C MET A 239 17.67 -18.12 7.30
N ASN A 240 17.56 -17.39 6.18
CA ASN A 240 18.21 -17.70 4.91
C ASN A 240 19.61 -17.07 4.82
N ASP A 241 20.48 -17.71 4.05
CA ASP A 241 21.76 -17.10 3.67
C ASP A 241 21.53 -15.80 2.88
N GLY A 242 22.38 -14.80 3.11
CA GLY A 242 22.28 -13.47 2.51
C GLY A 242 21.13 -12.60 3.03
N VAL A 243 20.18 -13.14 3.82
CA VAL A 243 19.08 -12.38 4.43
C VAL A 243 19.39 -12.05 5.89
N TYR A 244 19.93 -12.99 6.61
CA TYR A 244 20.33 -12.81 8.01
C TYR A 244 21.66 -13.52 8.27
N PRO A 245 22.67 -12.89 8.94
CA PRO A 245 22.65 -11.49 9.41
C PRO A 245 22.54 -10.49 8.26
N ARG A 246 21.89 -9.36 8.54
CA ARG A 246 21.62 -8.33 7.53
C ARG A 246 22.93 -7.66 7.08
N THR A 247 23.11 -7.53 5.78
CA THR A 247 24.20 -6.77 5.18
C THR A 247 23.63 -5.50 4.57
N LEU A 248 24.10 -4.33 5.00
CA LEU A 248 23.82 -3.06 4.35
C LEU A 248 25.08 -2.61 3.64
N ALA A 249 24.92 -2.24 2.38
CA ALA A 249 25.99 -1.55 1.68
C ALA A 249 26.32 -0.25 2.44
N PRO A 250 27.59 -0.03 2.81
CA PRO A 250 27.98 1.19 3.51
C PRO A 250 27.71 2.41 2.63
N MET A 251 27.29 3.51 3.25
CA MET A 251 27.15 4.77 2.54
C MET A 251 28.52 5.29 2.11
N GLY A 252 28.63 5.97 0.97
CA GLY A 252 29.90 6.44 0.41
C GLY A 252 30.72 7.38 1.33
N PHE A 253 30.07 7.95 2.34
CA PHE A 253 30.71 8.78 3.36
C PHE A 253 30.98 8.07 4.69
N ASP A 254 30.71 6.75 4.77
CA ASP A 254 30.94 5.98 6.00
C ASP A 254 32.43 5.65 6.17
N LEU A 255 33.10 6.41 7.01
CA LEU A 255 34.52 6.22 7.32
C LEU A 255 34.78 4.92 8.11
N MET A 256 33.79 4.40 8.84
CA MET A 256 33.94 3.13 9.58
C MET A 256 34.00 1.93 8.63
N ALA A 257 33.40 2.02 7.45
CA ALA A 257 33.50 0.98 6.42
C ALA A 257 34.89 0.84 5.84
N VAL A 258 35.66 1.93 5.82
CA VAL A 258 37.03 1.95 5.28
C VAL A 258 38.08 1.54 6.32
N ALA A 259 37.90 1.99 7.57
CA ALA A 259 38.86 1.75 8.66
C ALA A 259 38.13 1.51 9.97
N SER A 260 37.62 0.29 10.15
CA SER A 260 36.92 -0.14 11.38
C SER A 260 37.88 -0.18 12.56
N ARG A 261 37.49 0.37 13.71
CA ARG A 261 38.22 0.38 14.97
C ARG A 261 37.49 -0.47 16.02
N ARG A 262 38.24 -0.93 17.02
CA ARG A 262 37.61 -1.66 18.12
C ARG A 262 36.64 -0.75 18.89
N GLY A 263 35.37 -1.15 18.94
CA GLY A 263 34.28 -0.38 19.53
C GLY A 263 33.36 0.28 18.52
N ASP A 264 33.71 0.29 17.23
CA ASP A 264 32.79 0.71 16.19
C ASP A 264 31.65 -0.27 16.09
N ARG A 265 30.46 0.27 15.80
CA ARG A 265 29.24 -0.53 15.70
C ARG A 265 29.23 -1.31 14.39
N SER A 266 29.09 -2.63 14.49
CA SER A 266 28.92 -3.55 13.37
C SER A 266 27.50 -4.10 13.36
N ARG A 267 26.75 -3.87 12.31
CA ARG A 267 25.40 -4.43 12.17
C ARG A 267 25.40 -5.96 12.19
N ARG A 268 26.42 -6.55 11.61
CA ARG A 268 26.60 -8.00 11.61
C ARG A 268 26.76 -8.55 13.03
N ASP A 269 27.51 -7.85 13.88
CA ASP A 269 27.73 -8.27 15.28
C ASP A 269 26.49 -7.97 16.12
N ASP A 270 25.80 -6.86 15.86
CA ASP A 270 24.49 -6.59 16.46
C ASP A 270 23.49 -7.71 16.15
N ASP A 271 23.39 -8.17 14.90
CA ASP A 271 22.50 -9.25 14.50
C ASP A 271 22.88 -10.60 15.11
N ARG A 272 24.16 -10.89 15.25
CA ARG A 272 24.66 -12.08 16.01
C ARG A 272 24.21 -12.04 17.46
N TYR A 273 24.33 -10.88 18.09
CA TYR A 273 23.91 -10.71 19.47
C TYR A 273 22.38 -10.83 19.62
N LEU A 274 21.61 -10.23 18.70
CA LEU A 274 20.16 -10.37 18.66
C LEU A 274 19.70 -11.82 18.48
N PHE A 275 20.40 -12.59 17.63
CA PHE A 275 20.14 -14.02 17.46
C PHE A 275 20.34 -14.79 18.76
N LEU A 276 21.46 -14.56 19.46
CA LEU A 276 21.75 -15.17 20.75
C LEU A 276 20.68 -14.80 21.80
N GLU A 277 20.29 -13.52 21.88
CA GLU A 277 19.22 -13.09 22.79
C GLU A 277 17.89 -13.77 22.47
N ALA A 278 17.55 -13.96 21.19
CA ALA A 278 16.33 -14.66 20.78
C ALA A 278 16.36 -16.15 21.19
N LEU A 279 17.51 -16.83 21.04
CA LEU A 279 17.69 -18.20 21.50
C LEU A 279 17.48 -18.31 23.02
N LEU A 280 18.10 -17.40 23.78
CA LEU A 280 18.02 -17.40 25.23
C LEU A 280 16.63 -16.97 25.77
N SER A 281 15.85 -16.28 24.97
CA SER A 281 14.47 -15.88 25.35
C SER A 281 13.46 -17.03 25.27
N ALA A 282 13.76 -18.11 24.57
CA ALA A 282 12.90 -19.29 24.43
C ALA A 282 12.95 -20.14 25.69
N GLN A 283 11.83 -20.24 26.43
CA GLN A 283 11.75 -20.99 27.70
C GLN A 283 11.39 -22.47 27.51
N GLN A 284 10.52 -22.79 26.56
CA GLN A 284 9.98 -24.16 26.38
C GLN A 284 10.28 -24.72 25.00
N GLY A 285 10.28 -23.87 23.96
CA GLY A 285 10.51 -24.32 22.61
C GLY A 285 11.05 -23.24 21.70
N LEU A 286 11.90 -23.68 20.78
CA LEU A 286 12.51 -22.86 19.74
C LEU A 286 12.21 -23.53 18.38
N TYR A 287 11.62 -22.77 17.47
CA TYR A 287 11.42 -23.19 16.08
C TYR A 287 12.18 -22.26 15.16
N ILE A 288 12.94 -22.82 14.23
CA ILE A 288 13.70 -22.04 13.24
C ILE A 288 13.38 -22.57 11.85
N SER A 289 13.08 -21.68 10.91
CA SER A 289 12.86 -22.09 9.52
C SER A 289 13.72 -21.31 8.54
N TYR A 290 14.11 -21.97 7.47
CA TYR A 290 14.76 -21.38 6.30
C TYR A 290 14.28 -22.06 5.03
N GLN A 291 14.54 -21.44 3.87
CA GLN A 291 14.24 -22.02 2.57
C GLN A 291 15.37 -22.98 2.16
N GLY A 292 15.09 -24.26 2.12
CA GLY A 292 16.06 -25.28 1.69
C GLY A 292 16.21 -25.34 0.17
N PHE A 293 15.23 -24.85 -0.59
CA PHE A 293 15.22 -24.91 -2.06
C PHE A 293 14.76 -23.59 -2.67
N SER A 294 15.24 -23.31 -3.87
CA SER A 294 14.78 -22.17 -4.68
C SER A 294 13.44 -22.49 -5.32
N ALA A 295 12.47 -21.58 -5.22
CA ALA A 295 11.17 -21.72 -5.87
C ALA A 295 11.22 -21.61 -7.41
N GLN A 296 12.32 -21.06 -7.97
CA GLN A 296 12.44 -20.86 -9.42
C GLN A 296 13.03 -22.06 -10.15
N ASP A 297 14.07 -22.66 -9.59
CA ASP A 297 14.88 -23.70 -10.26
C ASP A 297 15.12 -24.93 -9.39
N ASN A 298 14.51 -25.00 -8.21
CA ASN A 298 14.63 -26.08 -7.23
C ASN A 298 16.10 -26.39 -6.82
N SER A 299 16.99 -25.42 -6.97
CA SER A 299 18.37 -25.55 -6.48
C SER A 299 18.42 -25.51 -4.95
N ASP A 300 19.37 -26.23 -4.36
CA ASP A 300 19.61 -26.28 -2.93
C ASP A 300 20.03 -24.90 -2.41
N LYS A 301 19.44 -24.47 -1.29
CA LYS A 301 19.79 -23.25 -0.56
C LYS A 301 20.30 -23.62 0.82
N VAL A 302 21.31 -22.88 1.25
CA VAL A 302 21.91 -23.05 2.59
C VAL A 302 21.22 -22.15 3.62
N PRO A 303 21.20 -22.55 4.89
CA PRO A 303 20.71 -21.68 5.96
C PRO A 303 21.67 -20.52 6.19
N SER A 304 21.20 -19.52 6.94
CA SER A 304 22.08 -18.43 7.40
C SER A 304 23.30 -18.96 8.16
N VAL A 305 24.42 -18.24 8.08
CA VAL A 305 25.66 -18.62 8.77
C VAL A 305 25.44 -18.85 10.27
N LEU A 306 24.59 -18.04 10.92
CA LEU A 306 24.28 -18.19 12.35
C LEU A 306 23.52 -19.46 12.66
N LEU A 307 22.59 -19.84 11.78
CA LEU A 307 21.88 -21.11 11.92
C LEU A 307 22.81 -22.31 11.64
N ALA A 308 23.69 -22.21 10.66
CA ALA A 308 24.69 -23.24 10.39
C ALA A 308 25.64 -23.43 11.58
N GLU A 309 26.14 -22.34 12.18
CA GLU A 309 26.97 -22.39 13.42
C GLU A 309 26.19 -23.06 14.58
N LEU A 310 24.90 -22.76 14.74
CA LEU A 310 24.05 -23.40 15.77
C LEU A 310 23.88 -24.91 15.49
N ILE A 311 23.61 -25.30 14.24
CA ILE A 311 23.46 -26.70 13.84
C ILE A 311 24.77 -27.47 14.11
N ASP A 312 25.94 -26.89 13.78
CA ASP A 312 27.22 -27.52 14.04
C ASP A 312 27.53 -27.66 15.55
N TYR A 313 27.18 -26.64 16.33
CA TYR A 313 27.31 -26.68 17.80
C TYR A 313 26.42 -27.80 18.38
N VAL A 314 25.17 -27.90 17.96
CA VAL A 314 24.23 -28.94 18.42
C VAL A 314 24.70 -30.33 18.00
N ARG A 315 25.20 -30.49 16.78
CA ARG A 315 25.70 -31.76 16.25
C ARG A 315 26.90 -32.29 17.03
N GLN A 316 27.80 -31.40 17.49
CA GLN A 316 29.02 -31.74 18.21
C GLN A 316 28.80 -31.89 19.72
N GLY A 317 27.81 -31.21 20.28
CA GLY A 317 27.63 -31.13 21.72
C GLY A 317 26.54 -32.02 22.30
N PHE A 318 25.72 -32.65 21.45
CA PHE A 318 24.56 -33.42 21.90
C PHE A 318 24.42 -34.75 21.16
N VAL A 319 23.88 -35.75 21.85
CA VAL A 319 23.53 -37.06 21.31
C VAL A 319 22.11 -37.42 21.68
N LEU A 320 21.41 -38.19 20.84
CA LEU A 320 20.09 -38.76 21.20
C LEU A 320 20.24 -39.84 22.26
N ALA A 321 19.27 -39.93 23.15
CA ALA A 321 19.24 -40.99 24.13
C ALA A 321 19.17 -42.37 23.43
N GLY A 322 20.16 -43.23 23.70
CA GLY A 322 20.29 -44.53 23.06
C GLY A 322 21.37 -44.60 21.95
N ASP A 323 21.87 -43.46 21.50
CA ASP A 323 22.94 -43.34 20.49
C ASP A 323 24.35 -43.10 21.07
N GLU A 324 24.51 -43.20 22.40
CA GLU A 324 25.75 -42.92 23.11
C GLU A 324 26.94 -43.86 22.70
N SER A 325 26.61 -44.99 22.09
CA SER A 325 27.62 -45.97 21.61
C SER A 325 28.06 -45.76 20.17
N LEU A 326 27.42 -44.85 19.44
CA LEU A 326 27.73 -44.55 18.05
C LEU A 326 28.95 -43.62 17.96
N ASP A 327 29.61 -43.65 16.80
CA ASP A 327 30.64 -42.68 16.49
C ASP A 327 30.02 -41.26 16.33
N ASP A 328 30.80 -40.23 16.60
CA ASP A 328 30.35 -38.82 16.61
C ASP A 328 29.69 -38.40 15.30
N GLU A 329 30.18 -38.89 14.17
CA GLU A 329 29.63 -38.54 12.86
C GLU A 329 28.22 -39.14 12.66
N THR A 330 28.05 -40.41 12.99
CA THR A 330 26.75 -41.14 12.85
C THR A 330 25.74 -40.58 13.86
N SER A 331 26.15 -40.44 15.13
CA SER A 331 25.29 -39.86 16.17
C SER A 331 24.82 -38.46 15.81
N GLY A 332 25.73 -37.60 15.32
CA GLY A 332 25.36 -36.24 14.87
C GLY A 332 24.40 -36.24 13.69
N LYS A 333 24.50 -37.20 12.75
CA LYS A 333 23.52 -37.35 11.64
C LYS A 333 22.15 -37.81 12.15
N CYS A 334 22.08 -38.77 13.07
CA CYS A 334 20.85 -39.21 13.71
C CYS A 334 20.13 -38.06 14.42
N LEU A 335 20.89 -37.27 15.20
CA LEU A 335 20.38 -36.11 15.89
C LEU A 335 19.79 -35.06 14.93
N LEU A 336 20.49 -34.72 13.86
CA LEU A 336 20.00 -33.75 12.89
C LEU A 336 18.76 -34.24 12.14
N ASN A 337 18.69 -35.53 11.77
CA ASN A 337 17.51 -36.12 11.15
C ASN A 337 16.27 -36.10 12.09
N HIS A 338 16.50 -36.15 13.39
CA HIS A 338 15.44 -36.00 14.39
C HIS A 338 14.97 -34.56 14.55
N LEU A 339 15.86 -33.58 14.49
CA LEU A 339 15.56 -32.16 14.72
C LEU A 339 15.09 -31.42 13.46
N MET A 340 15.60 -31.82 12.28
CA MET A 340 15.32 -31.12 11.03
C MET A 340 14.24 -31.84 10.23
N VAL A 341 13.21 -31.08 9.85
CA VAL A 341 12.11 -31.56 9.01
C VAL A 341 12.12 -30.80 7.70
N ALA A 342 12.28 -31.53 6.58
CA ALA A 342 12.12 -30.96 5.25
C ALA A 342 10.65 -31.02 4.82
N HIS A 343 10.05 -29.88 4.52
CA HIS A 343 8.69 -29.79 4.02
C HIS A 343 8.70 -29.74 2.49
N PRO A 344 7.79 -30.44 1.80
CA PRO A 344 7.67 -30.36 0.34
C PRO A 344 7.20 -28.95 -0.07
N LEU A 345 7.54 -28.57 -1.31
CA LEU A 345 7.16 -27.27 -1.89
C LEU A 345 5.63 -27.07 -1.93
N THR A 346 4.90 -28.16 -2.15
CA THR A 346 3.43 -28.17 -2.15
C THR A 346 2.91 -29.00 -0.97
N PRO A 347 1.96 -28.51 -0.16
CA PRO A 347 1.48 -29.18 1.06
C PRO A 347 0.87 -30.57 0.81
N TYR A 348 0.44 -30.85 -0.41
CA TYR A 348 -0.17 -32.12 -0.84
C TYR A 348 0.78 -33.04 -1.64
N SER A 349 2.02 -32.62 -1.85
CA SER A 349 3.04 -33.46 -2.44
C SER A 349 3.55 -34.44 -1.37
N ARG A 350 3.38 -35.73 -1.60
CA ARG A 350 3.91 -36.81 -0.76
C ARG A 350 5.31 -37.20 -1.18
#